data_ab03618685b5d2c46f97ec53a505e259
#
_entry.id   ab03618685b5d2c46f97ec53a505e259
#
_cell.length_a   1.000
_cell.length_b   1.000
_cell.length_c   1.000
_cell.angle_alpha   90.00
_cell.angle_beta   90.00
_cell.angle_gamma   90.00
#
_symmetry.space_group_name_H-M   'P 1'
#
loop_
_entity.id
_entity.type
_entity.pdbx_description
1 polymer ?
#
loop_
_entity_poly.entity_id
_entity_poly.type
_entity_poly.pdbx_seq_one_letter_code
_entity_poly.pdbx_strand_id
1 'polypeptide(L)'
;MPRILANSQLVISRAGASSVAELAAAGRPALLVPFGGAMDDHQTRNAQQLEAVGGGLCLAESGLTAPALATHLTTLFGDPARLYAMGQAARSLAATSAATAIADWALEIGRVTDRERNAA
;
A
#
# COMPACT_ATOMS: atom_id res chain seq x y z
N MET A 1 7.07 -14.91 0.00
CA MET A 1 5.90 -14.00 -0.02
C MET A 1 5.35 -13.73 -1.42
N PRO A 2 6.15 -13.49 -2.48
CA PRO A 2 5.56 -13.17 -3.79
C PRO A 2 4.56 -14.20 -4.33
N ARG A 3 4.82 -15.49 -4.12
CA ARG A 3 3.89 -16.54 -4.56
C ARG A 3 2.56 -16.52 -3.82
N ILE A 4 2.60 -16.26 -2.52
CA ILE A 4 1.39 -16.18 -1.70
C ILE A 4 0.54 -14.99 -2.15
N LEU A 5 1.16 -13.84 -2.37
CA LEU A 5 0.46 -12.65 -2.87
C LEU A 5 -0.13 -12.89 -4.25
N ALA A 6 0.62 -13.51 -5.15
CA ALA A 6 0.17 -13.77 -6.52
C ALA A 6 -1.07 -14.67 -6.58
N ASN A 7 -1.23 -15.56 -5.61
CA ASN A 7 -2.35 -16.52 -5.55
C ASN A 7 -3.51 -16.06 -4.67
N SER A 8 -3.42 -14.88 -4.07
CA SER A 8 -4.45 -14.37 -3.15
C SER A 8 -5.39 -13.42 -3.87
N GLN A 9 -6.69 -13.53 -3.61
CA GLN A 9 -7.69 -12.57 -4.08
C GLN A 9 -7.79 -11.36 -3.15
N LEU A 10 -7.48 -11.54 -1.87
CA LEU A 10 -7.54 -10.52 -0.85
C LEU A 10 -6.49 -10.85 0.22
N VAL A 11 -5.82 -9.84 0.73
CA VAL A 11 -4.80 -10.00 1.77
C VAL A 11 -5.22 -9.25 3.03
N ILE A 12 -5.07 -9.88 4.17
CA ILE A 12 -5.25 -9.24 5.48
C ILE A 12 -3.88 -9.17 6.12
N SER A 13 -3.41 -7.97 6.44
CA SER A 13 -2.08 -7.81 7.03
C SER A 13 -1.95 -6.56 7.88
N ARG A 14 -0.86 -6.48 8.62
CA ARG A 14 -0.38 -5.22 9.19
C ARG A 14 0.09 -4.30 8.05
N ALA A 15 0.30 -3.03 8.36
CA ALA A 15 0.57 -2.00 7.36
C ALA A 15 2.01 -1.48 7.40
N GLY A 16 2.98 -2.37 7.57
CA GLY A 16 4.39 -2.00 7.44
C GLY A 16 4.69 -1.49 6.03
N ALA A 17 5.69 -0.62 5.89
CA ALA A 17 6.03 0.00 4.61
C ALA A 17 6.33 -1.04 3.53
N SER A 18 7.09 -2.09 3.88
CA SER A 18 7.43 -3.16 2.95
C SER A 18 6.19 -3.98 2.56
N SER A 19 5.28 -4.26 3.50
CA SER A 19 4.03 -4.98 3.22
C SER A 19 3.14 -4.22 2.24
N VAL A 20 2.96 -2.92 2.46
CA VAL A 20 2.15 -2.06 1.58
C VAL A 20 2.78 -1.98 0.19
N ALA A 21 4.10 -1.83 0.11
CA ALA A 21 4.82 -1.79 -1.17
C ALA A 21 4.67 -3.10 -1.95
N GLU A 22 4.76 -4.25 -1.27
CA GLU A 22 4.58 -5.56 -1.89
C GLU A 22 3.15 -5.77 -2.39
N LEU A 23 2.14 -5.36 -1.61
CA LEU A 23 0.73 -5.42 -2.00
C LEU A 23 0.46 -4.57 -3.23
N ALA A 24 1.00 -3.36 -3.25
CA ALA A 24 0.86 -2.46 -4.39
C ALA A 24 1.53 -3.04 -5.63
N ALA A 25 2.75 -3.54 -5.52
CA ALA A 25 3.47 -4.14 -6.63
C ALA A 25 2.77 -5.40 -7.17
N ALA A 26 2.21 -6.22 -6.29
CA ALA A 26 1.46 -7.42 -6.68
C ALA A 26 0.06 -7.10 -7.22
N GLY A 27 -0.43 -5.89 -7.03
CA GLY A 27 -1.77 -5.50 -7.45
C GLY A 27 -2.86 -6.25 -6.69
N ARG A 28 -2.70 -6.40 -5.37
CA ARG A 28 -3.65 -7.15 -4.54
C ARG A 28 -4.43 -6.23 -3.63
N PRO A 29 -5.75 -6.39 -3.56
CA PRO A 29 -6.57 -5.68 -2.58
C PRO A 29 -6.26 -6.16 -1.18
N ALA A 30 -6.36 -5.27 -0.21
CA ALA A 30 -6.00 -5.60 1.17
C ALA A 30 -6.95 -4.99 2.20
N LEU A 31 -7.13 -5.73 3.28
CA LEU A 31 -7.63 -5.20 4.54
C LEU A 31 -6.40 -4.99 5.43
N LEU A 32 -6.08 -3.75 5.70
CA LEU A 32 -4.89 -3.40 6.48
C LEU A 32 -5.29 -3.03 7.91
N VAL A 33 -4.66 -3.71 8.85
CA VAL A 33 -4.86 -3.47 10.28
C VAL A 33 -3.56 -2.93 10.85
N PRO A 34 -3.40 -1.59 10.93
CA PRO A 34 -2.18 -1.02 11.47
C PRO A 34 -1.93 -1.46 12.90
N PHE A 35 -0.66 -1.65 13.25
CA PHE A 35 -0.29 -1.99 14.62
C PHE A 35 -0.57 -0.80 15.53
N GLY A 36 -1.43 -1.02 16.54
CA GLY A 36 -1.94 0.07 17.39
C GLY A 36 -1.11 0.40 18.62
N GLY A 37 -0.02 -0.34 18.87
CA GLY A 37 0.80 -0.16 20.05
C GLY A 37 2.04 0.69 19.86
N ALA A 38 2.27 1.20 18.68
CA ALA A 38 3.46 1.97 18.36
C ALA A 38 3.31 3.44 18.73
N MET A 39 4.41 4.08 19.12
CA MET A 39 4.44 5.52 19.37
C MET A 39 4.41 6.34 18.08
N ASP A 40 4.50 5.72 16.92
CA ASP A 40 4.41 6.39 15.64
C ASP A 40 3.22 5.87 14.83
N ASP A 41 2.67 6.73 13.98
CA ASP A 41 1.54 6.44 13.13
C ASP A 41 1.93 5.99 11.73
N HIS A 42 3.17 5.51 11.54
CA HIS A 42 3.66 5.12 10.22
C HIS A 42 2.80 4.03 9.57
N GLN A 43 2.39 3.04 10.36
CA GLN A 43 1.54 1.96 9.81
C GLN A 43 0.17 2.49 9.41
N THR A 44 -0.44 3.37 10.21
CA THR A 44 -1.71 4.00 9.86
C THR A 44 -1.57 4.82 8.58
N ARG A 45 -0.52 5.61 8.46
CA ARG A 45 -0.26 6.41 7.24
C ARG A 45 -0.05 5.53 6.02
N ASN A 46 0.69 4.44 6.16
CA ASN A 46 0.92 3.48 5.07
C ASN A 46 -0.41 2.86 4.60
N ALA A 47 -1.25 2.44 5.55
CA ALA A 47 -2.56 1.89 5.24
C ALA A 47 -3.46 2.91 4.54
N GLN A 48 -3.45 4.15 5.00
CA GLN A 48 -4.25 5.22 4.43
C GLN A 48 -3.82 5.58 3.01
N GLN A 49 -2.55 5.45 2.67
CA GLN A 49 -2.09 5.64 1.30
C GLN A 49 -2.72 4.64 0.34
N LEU A 50 -2.78 3.38 0.72
CA LEU A 50 -3.41 2.34 -0.10
C LEU A 50 -4.93 2.55 -0.16
N GLU A 51 -5.55 2.90 0.97
CA GLU A 51 -6.98 3.20 1.02
C GLU A 51 -7.36 4.41 0.16
N ALA A 52 -6.55 5.45 0.18
CA ALA A 52 -6.81 6.69 -0.57
C ALA A 52 -6.89 6.45 -2.09
N VAL A 53 -6.10 5.53 -2.63
CA VAL A 53 -6.18 5.16 -4.05
C VAL A 53 -7.26 4.12 -4.33
N GLY A 54 -7.91 3.59 -3.32
CA GLY A 54 -8.95 2.58 -3.46
C GLY A 54 -8.42 1.14 -3.53
N GLY A 55 -7.16 0.92 -3.16
CA GLY A 55 -6.53 -0.40 -3.21
C GLY A 55 -6.72 -1.25 -1.96
N GLY A 56 -7.27 -0.68 -0.91
CA GLY A 56 -7.48 -1.41 0.34
C GLY A 56 -8.34 -0.64 1.32
N LEU A 57 -8.59 -1.25 2.46
CA LEU A 57 -9.30 -0.64 3.58
C LEU A 57 -8.40 -0.63 4.81
N CYS A 58 -8.40 0.50 5.52
CA CYS A 58 -7.68 0.65 6.78
C CYS A 58 -8.65 0.39 7.92
N LEU A 59 -8.44 -0.67 8.69
CA LEU A 59 -9.29 -1.07 9.80
C LEU A 59 -8.55 -0.85 11.12
N ALA A 60 -9.16 -0.09 12.03
CA ALA A 60 -8.58 0.14 13.34
C ALA A 60 -8.63 -1.16 14.17
N GLU A 61 -7.49 -1.56 14.73
CA GLU A 61 -7.39 -2.77 15.55
C GLU A 61 -8.32 -2.71 16.76
N SER A 62 -8.44 -1.55 17.40
CA SER A 62 -9.22 -1.36 18.62
C SER A 62 -10.71 -1.63 18.45
N GLY A 63 -11.26 -1.43 17.26
CA GLY A 63 -12.68 -1.67 16.97
C GLY A 63 -12.94 -2.93 16.16
N LEU A 64 -11.90 -3.70 15.85
CA LEU A 64 -12.03 -4.85 14.98
C LEU A 64 -12.45 -6.10 15.77
N THR A 65 -13.62 -6.63 15.43
CA THR A 65 -14.14 -7.87 16.01
C THR A 65 -14.27 -8.92 14.91
N ALA A 66 -14.44 -10.19 15.31
CA ALA A 66 -14.66 -11.26 14.34
C ALA A 66 -15.91 -11.03 13.48
N PRO A 67 -17.06 -10.61 14.03
CA PRO A 67 -18.21 -10.27 13.20
C PRO A 67 -17.97 -9.11 12.24
N ALA A 68 -17.26 -8.08 12.67
CA ALA A 68 -16.93 -6.93 11.81
C ALA A 68 -16.04 -7.35 10.64
N LEU A 69 -15.03 -8.15 10.91
CA LEU A 69 -14.15 -8.69 9.87
C LEU A 69 -14.94 -9.58 8.90
N ALA A 70 -15.79 -10.45 9.42
CA ALA A 70 -16.64 -11.30 8.59
C ALA A 70 -17.54 -10.50 7.66
N THR A 71 -18.07 -9.38 8.12
CA THR A 71 -18.89 -8.47 7.28
C THR A 71 -18.06 -7.92 6.13
N HIS A 72 -16.85 -7.44 6.39
CA HIS A 72 -15.96 -6.96 5.33
C HIS A 72 -15.64 -8.04 4.31
N LEU A 73 -15.32 -9.24 4.78
CA LEU A 73 -14.99 -10.37 3.90
C LEU A 73 -16.19 -10.78 3.03
N THR A 74 -17.37 -10.89 3.64
CA THR A 74 -18.59 -11.24 2.92
C THR A 74 -18.91 -10.23 1.83
N THR A 75 -18.81 -8.93 2.16
CA THR A 75 -19.07 -7.85 1.20
C THR A 75 -18.10 -7.89 0.03
N LEU A 76 -16.82 -8.05 0.30
CA LEU A 76 -15.79 -8.03 -0.75
C LEU A 76 -15.82 -9.27 -1.62
N PHE A 77 -15.95 -10.46 -1.03
CA PHE A 77 -16.03 -11.70 -1.81
C PHE A 77 -17.36 -11.82 -2.56
N GLY A 78 -18.39 -11.09 -2.15
CA GLY A 78 -19.64 -10.99 -2.89
C GLY A 78 -19.58 -10.03 -4.07
N ASP A 79 -18.47 -9.32 -4.27
CA ASP A 79 -18.31 -8.32 -5.33
C ASP A 79 -16.94 -8.48 -6.03
N PRO A 80 -16.81 -9.48 -6.92
CA PRO A 80 -15.53 -9.72 -7.62
C PRO A 80 -15.06 -8.53 -8.45
N ALA A 81 -15.97 -7.76 -9.02
CA ALA A 81 -15.63 -6.56 -9.81
C ALA A 81 -14.95 -5.51 -8.93
N ARG A 82 -15.42 -5.34 -7.71
CA ARG A 82 -14.81 -4.44 -6.73
C ARG A 82 -13.41 -4.90 -6.34
N LEU A 83 -13.23 -6.19 -6.08
CA LEU A 83 -11.91 -6.76 -5.77
C LEU A 83 -10.92 -6.53 -6.90
N TYR A 84 -11.37 -6.73 -8.14
CA TYR A 84 -10.53 -6.48 -9.31
C TYR A 84 -10.12 -5.01 -9.40
N ALA A 85 -11.08 -4.10 -9.24
CA ALA A 85 -10.82 -2.66 -9.27
C ALA A 85 -9.86 -2.22 -8.15
N MET A 86 -10.00 -2.79 -6.96
CA MET A 86 -9.10 -2.53 -5.83
C MET A 86 -7.67 -2.98 -6.15
N GLY A 87 -7.50 -4.14 -6.77
CA GLY A 87 -6.20 -4.64 -7.19
C GLY A 87 -5.53 -3.73 -8.22
N GLN A 88 -6.27 -3.25 -9.19
CA GLN A 88 -5.77 -2.29 -10.18
C GLN A 88 -5.38 -0.96 -9.54
N ALA A 89 -6.17 -0.47 -8.59
CA ALA A 89 -5.87 0.74 -7.84
C ALA A 89 -4.59 0.59 -7.01
N ALA A 90 -4.39 -0.55 -6.36
CA ALA A 90 -3.16 -0.85 -5.62
C ALA A 90 -1.94 -0.81 -6.56
N ARG A 91 -2.06 -1.40 -7.72
CA ARG A 91 -0.98 -1.41 -8.73
C ARG A 91 -0.64 0.00 -9.20
N SER A 92 -1.61 0.89 -9.32
CA SER A 92 -1.38 2.29 -9.70
C SER A 92 -0.56 3.04 -8.64
N LEU A 93 -0.72 2.71 -7.36
CA LEU A 93 0.09 3.28 -6.29
C LEU A 93 1.57 2.91 -6.46
N ALA A 94 1.87 1.65 -6.78
CA ALA A 94 3.24 1.21 -7.02
C ALA A 94 3.87 1.94 -8.20
N ALA A 95 3.14 2.10 -9.30
CA ALA A 95 3.62 2.82 -10.48
C ALA A 95 3.93 4.29 -10.17
N THR A 96 3.04 4.96 -9.44
CA THR A 96 3.23 6.36 -9.03
C THR A 96 4.43 6.50 -8.10
N SER A 97 4.56 5.63 -7.12
CA SER A 97 5.68 5.66 -6.16
C SER A 97 7.02 5.42 -6.87
N ALA A 98 7.07 4.48 -7.81
CA ALA A 98 8.28 4.21 -8.58
C ALA A 98 8.66 5.40 -9.46
N ALA A 99 7.70 6.03 -10.14
CA ALA A 99 7.93 7.21 -10.96
C ALA A 99 8.46 8.38 -10.13
N THR A 100 7.87 8.62 -8.96
CA THR A 100 8.32 9.66 -8.03
C THR A 100 9.76 9.41 -7.57
N ALA A 101 10.08 8.19 -7.18
CA ALA A 101 11.43 7.82 -6.75
C ALA A 101 12.47 8.05 -7.86
N ILE A 102 12.16 7.69 -9.10
CA ILE A 102 13.03 7.92 -10.26
C ILE A 102 13.22 9.41 -10.51
N ALA A 103 12.16 10.20 -10.45
CA ALA A 103 12.23 11.65 -10.65
C ALA A 103 13.10 12.32 -9.56
N ASP A 104 12.92 11.94 -8.30
CA ASP A 104 13.71 12.48 -7.19
C ASP A 104 15.19 12.13 -7.35
N TRP A 105 15.49 10.90 -7.75
CA TRP A 105 16.86 10.46 -8.00
C TRP A 105 17.50 11.24 -9.15
N ALA A 106 16.77 11.45 -10.24
CA ALA A 106 17.26 12.24 -11.38
C ALA A 106 17.55 13.69 -10.99
N LEU A 107 16.70 14.31 -10.18
CA LEU A 107 16.92 15.67 -9.67
C LEU A 107 18.15 15.74 -8.77
N GLU A 108 18.38 14.74 -7.92
CA GLU A 108 19.57 14.71 -7.06
C GLU A 108 20.85 14.57 -7.89
N ILE A 109 20.87 13.76 -8.93
CA ILE A 109 21.99 13.66 -9.86
C ILE A 109 22.25 15.01 -10.52
N GLY A 110 21.22 15.71 -10.97
CA GLY A 110 21.35 17.05 -11.56
C GLY A 110 21.98 18.05 -10.60
N ARG A 111 21.59 18.03 -9.35
CA ARG A 111 22.16 18.92 -8.32
C ARG A 111 23.64 18.64 -8.07
N VAL A 112 24.04 17.39 -8.01
CA VAL A 112 25.45 17.01 -7.83
C VAL A 112 26.28 17.50 -9.01
N THR A 113 25.82 17.32 -10.24
CA THR A 113 26.50 17.79 -11.45
C THR A 113 26.67 19.29 -11.44
N ASP A 114 25.65 20.04 -11.05
CA ASP A 114 25.70 21.51 -10.97
C ASP A 114 26.68 21.99 -9.90
N ARG A 115 26.74 21.33 -8.75
CA ARG A 115 27.74 21.65 -7.71
C ARG A 115 29.15 21.44 -8.20
N GLU A 116 29.42 20.35 -8.89
CA GLU A 116 30.73 20.05 -9.47
C GLU A 116 31.14 21.11 -10.50
N ARG A 117 30.22 21.52 -11.36
CA ARG A 117 30.48 22.61 -12.32
C ARG A 117 30.80 23.93 -11.64
N ASN A 118 30.10 24.26 -10.57
CA ASN A 118 30.29 25.54 -9.86
C ASN A 118 31.53 25.50 -8.95
N ALA A 119 32.06 24.35 -8.60
CA ALA A 119 33.28 24.21 -7.81
C ALA A 119 34.56 24.25 -8.64
N ALA A 120 34.48 24.13 -9.94
CA ALA A 120 35.63 24.22 -10.86
C ALA A 120 35.93 25.71 -11.19
#